data_beca7c581c72507c485c9479f21a4048
#
_entry.id   beca7c581c72507c485c9479f21a4048
#
_cell.length_a   1.000
_cell.length_b   1.000
_cell.length_c   1.000
_cell.angle_alpha   90.00
_cell.angle_beta   90.00
_cell.angle_gamma   90.00
#
_symmetry.space_group_name_H-M   'P 1'
#
loop_
_entity.id
_entity.type
_entity.pdbx_description
1 polymer ?
#
loop_
_entity_poly.entity_id
_entity_poly.type
_entity_poly.pdbx_seq_one_letter_code
_entity_poly.pdbx_strand_id
1 'polypeptide(L)'
;MARTTGYYVGSHSGVLGDTPCSVPRPLMGGYPHRMNAFIHDSPQRIESLTNPLVKELRALRTHKGRVEQRRFLAEGERSLAEAAAAGWRAEYLLVAPGAVRGVVPADRLIDVSLEVLEKITGRDNPQPHLAVFAEPDAASRDLGALNARSATRWLMIEAPRDPGNLGSCIRSADATAAGGVILVGDACDPYSIECVRATMGSIFAVQIFRVTRDEAVALLARWPGESVATAADGSVDYVEIAFKAPAMLVIGTEAEGLSSPLRSACTRVARLPMLGRAESVNLAVAAGIFLYAAERAQR
;
A
#
# COMPACT_ATOMS: atom_id res chain seq x y z
N MET A 1 40.85 13.08 5.49
CA MET A 1 40.21 12.65 6.74
C MET A 1 38.69 12.67 6.50
N ALA A 2 38.13 11.54 6.13
CA ALA A 2 36.69 11.36 5.88
C ALA A 2 36.04 10.83 7.16
N ARG A 3 34.99 11.48 7.65
CA ARG A 3 34.16 10.97 8.76
C ARG A 3 32.88 10.36 8.18
N THR A 4 32.81 9.06 8.27
CA THR A 4 31.64 8.23 7.98
C THR A 4 30.71 8.28 9.20
N THR A 5 29.50 8.80 9.04
CA THR A 5 28.45 8.76 10.06
C THR A 5 27.61 7.49 9.84
N GLY A 6 27.88 6.45 10.61
CA GLY A 6 27.05 5.25 10.67
C GLY A 6 25.85 5.47 11.60
N TYR A 7 24.65 5.08 11.14
CA TYR A 7 23.48 5.02 12.00
C TYR A 7 23.52 3.76 12.87
N TYR A 8 23.42 3.97 14.15
CA TYR A 8 23.48 2.98 15.22
C TYR A 8 22.26 2.03 15.16
N VAL A 9 22.53 0.72 15.10
CA VAL A 9 21.58 -0.33 15.46
C VAL A 9 21.96 -0.77 16.86
N GLY A 10 21.25 -0.29 17.87
CA GLY A 10 21.40 -0.74 19.25
C GLY A 10 20.72 -2.08 19.49
N SER A 11 21.49 -3.12 19.76
CA SER A 11 21.02 -4.38 20.30
C SER A 11 20.73 -4.23 21.81
N HIS A 12 19.47 -4.19 22.22
CA HIS A 12 19.09 -4.41 23.60
C HIS A 12 18.37 -5.75 23.73
N SER A 13 19.05 -6.71 24.32
CA SER A 13 18.50 -7.93 24.88
C SER A 13 17.74 -7.60 26.17
N GLY A 14 16.44 -7.40 26.07
CA GLY A 14 15.51 -7.30 27.20
C GLY A 14 14.42 -8.35 27.02
N VAL A 15 14.35 -9.30 27.93
CA VAL A 15 13.29 -10.30 28.04
C VAL A 15 11.98 -9.57 28.30
N LEU A 16 11.11 -9.47 27.29
CA LEU A 16 9.72 -9.06 27.43
C LEU A 16 8.84 -10.25 27.06
N GLY A 17 7.89 -10.54 27.95
CA GLY A 17 7.00 -11.68 27.88
C GLY A 17 6.26 -11.77 26.53
N ASP A 18 6.23 -12.98 25.98
CA ASP A 18 5.50 -13.41 24.81
C ASP A 18 3.99 -13.24 25.02
N THR A 19 3.45 -12.13 24.57
CA THR A 19 2.05 -12.07 24.17
C THR A 19 2.04 -11.89 22.65
N PRO A 20 1.67 -12.92 21.87
CA PRO A 20 1.55 -12.75 20.44
C PRO A 20 0.38 -11.80 20.16
N CYS A 21 0.69 -10.60 19.70
CA CYS A 21 -0.27 -9.74 19.03
C CYS A 21 -0.69 -10.44 17.73
N SER A 22 -1.73 -11.25 17.81
CA SER A 22 -2.36 -11.88 16.66
C SER A 22 -3.15 -10.83 15.90
N VAL A 23 -2.48 -10.15 14.97
CA VAL A 23 -3.17 -9.45 13.87
C VAL A 23 -3.94 -10.53 13.11
N PRO A 24 -5.28 -10.48 13.02
CA PRO A 24 -6.02 -11.44 12.23
C PRO A 24 -5.55 -11.31 10.77
N ARG A 25 -4.92 -12.38 10.26
CA ARG A 25 -4.64 -12.50 8.84
C ARG A 25 -5.97 -12.39 8.08
N PRO A 26 -6.03 -11.64 6.98
CA PRO A 26 -7.24 -11.60 6.16
C PRO A 26 -7.62 -13.04 5.80
N LEU A 27 -8.88 -13.39 6.05
CA LEU A 27 -9.46 -14.66 5.62
C LEU A 27 -9.46 -14.67 4.09
N MET A 28 -8.42 -15.25 3.53
CA MET A 28 -8.36 -15.59 2.12
C MET A 28 -9.43 -16.64 1.87
N GLY A 29 -10.45 -16.27 1.08
CA GLY A 29 -11.43 -17.21 0.57
C GLY A 29 -10.69 -18.40 -0.05
N GLY A 30 -10.98 -19.62 0.45
CA GLY A 30 -10.24 -20.82 0.12
C GLY A 30 -10.18 -21.09 -1.38
N TYR A 31 -9.01 -20.89 -1.96
CA TYR A 31 -8.66 -21.54 -3.20
C TYR A 31 -8.35 -23.01 -2.90
N PRO A 32 -8.90 -23.96 -3.64
CA PRO A 32 -8.61 -25.36 -3.44
C PRO A 32 -7.12 -25.62 -3.66
N HIS A 33 -6.43 -26.04 -2.60
CA HIS A 33 -5.05 -26.53 -2.68
C HIS A 33 -5.01 -27.74 -3.64
N ARG A 34 -4.63 -27.51 -4.87
CA ARG A 34 -3.97 -28.54 -5.66
C ARG A 34 -2.46 -28.36 -5.47
N MET A 35 -1.92 -29.13 -4.55
CA MET A 35 -0.50 -29.48 -4.59
C MET A 35 -0.27 -30.23 -5.91
N ASN A 36 0.13 -29.54 -6.97
CA ASN A 36 0.69 -30.15 -8.14
C ASN A 36 2.19 -29.92 -8.14
N ALA A 37 2.88 -31.07 -8.23
CA ALA A 37 4.30 -31.25 -8.39
C ALA A 37 4.94 -30.19 -9.27
N PHE A 38 6.16 -29.81 -8.91
CA PHE A 38 7.07 -29.06 -9.75
C PHE A 38 7.17 -29.76 -11.13
N ILE A 39 6.46 -29.23 -12.11
CA ILE A 39 6.61 -29.63 -13.49
C ILE A 39 7.97 -29.08 -13.89
N HIS A 40 8.94 -29.94 -14.11
CA HIS A 40 10.19 -29.67 -14.80
C HIS A 40 9.87 -29.39 -16.28
N ASP A 41 9.21 -28.26 -16.55
CA ASP A 41 9.25 -27.71 -17.89
C ASP A 41 10.43 -26.74 -17.93
N SER A 42 11.27 -26.86 -18.96
CA SER A 42 12.40 -25.94 -19.15
C SER A 42 11.82 -24.53 -19.12
N PRO A 43 12.39 -23.58 -18.34
CA PRO A 43 11.78 -22.28 -18.18
C PRO A 43 11.61 -21.62 -19.56
N GLN A 44 10.41 -21.18 -19.85
CA GLN A 44 10.12 -20.48 -21.10
C GLN A 44 11.02 -19.24 -21.15
N ARG A 45 11.77 -19.08 -22.26
CA ARG A 45 12.62 -17.91 -22.47
C ARG A 45 11.98 -16.98 -23.48
N ILE A 46 11.88 -15.69 -23.14
CA ILE A 46 11.35 -14.65 -24.02
C ILE A 46 12.39 -13.54 -24.19
N GLU A 47 12.85 -13.35 -25.43
CA GLU A 47 13.77 -12.29 -25.83
C GLU A 47 13.13 -11.32 -26.83
N SER A 48 12.09 -11.77 -27.52
CA SER A 48 11.42 -10.96 -28.53
C SER A 48 10.52 -9.91 -27.92
N LEU A 49 10.75 -8.64 -28.24
CA LEU A 49 9.92 -7.50 -27.84
C LEU A 49 8.53 -7.51 -28.48
N THR A 50 8.33 -8.30 -29.55
CA THR A 50 7.05 -8.47 -30.25
C THR A 50 6.22 -9.64 -29.73
N ASN A 51 6.74 -10.37 -28.75
CA ASN A 51 6.02 -11.49 -28.14
C ASN A 51 4.64 -11.03 -27.63
N PRO A 52 3.55 -11.78 -27.88
CA PRO A 52 2.20 -11.42 -27.42
C PRO A 52 2.12 -11.16 -25.91
N LEU A 53 2.79 -11.95 -25.08
CA LEU A 53 2.82 -11.77 -23.64
C LEU A 53 3.49 -10.43 -23.26
N VAL A 54 4.56 -10.05 -23.93
CA VAL A 54 5.22 -8.75 -23.67
C VAL A 54 4.27 -7.58 -23.95
N LYS A 55 3.49 -7.68 -25.04
CA LYS A 55 2.46 -6.68 -25.38
C LYS A 55 1.34 -6.66 -24.34
N GLU A 56 0.88 -7.80 -23.91
CA GLU A 56 -0.15 -7.96 -22.88
C GLU A 56 0.31 -7.33 -21.54
N LEU A 57 1.48 -7.70 -21.04
CA LEU A 57 2.00 -7.22 -19.76
C LEU A 57 2.35 -5.72 -19.80
N ARG A 58 2.84 -5.22 -20.95
CA ARG A 58 3.08 -3.79 -21.14
C ARG A 58 1.79 -2.96 -20.98
N ALA A 59 0.63 -3.49 -21.37
CA ALA A 59 -0.64 -2.79 -21.23
C ALA A 59 -0.99 -2.49 -19.76
N LEU A 60 -0.46 -3.29 -18.81
CA LEU A 60 -0.65 -3.07 -17.36
C LEU A 60 -0.02 -1.77 -16.82
N ARG A 61 0.81 -1.09 -17.61
CA ARG A 61 1.28 0.26 -17.28
C ARG A 61 0.15 1.29 -17.28
N THR A 62 -0.91 1.05 -18.04
CA THR A 62 -2.05 1.95 -18.14
C THR A 62 -3.17 1.52 -17.19
N HIS A 63 -3.91 2.47 -16.65
CA HIS A 63 -5.10 2.18 -15.84
C HIS A 63 -6.10 1.29 -16.60
N LYS A 64 -6.36 1.63 -17.89
CA LYS A 64 -7.24 0.83 -18.75
C LYS A 64 -6.80 -0.64 -18.83
N GLY A 65 -5.51 -0.89 -19.08
CA GLY A 65 -4.99 -2.25 -19.19
C GLY A 65 -5.12 -3.04 -17.88
N ARG A 66 -4.93 -2.40 -16.72
CA ARG A 66 -5.13 -3.04 -15.42
C ARG A 66 -6.59 -3.37 -15.16
N VAL A 67 -7.50 -2.44 -15.44
CA VAL A 67 -8.96 -2.67 -15.30
C VAL A 67 -9.44 -3.81 -16.20
N GLU A 68 -9.02 -3.83 -17.47
CA GLU A 68 -9.41 -4.88 -18.43
C GLU A 68 -8.87 -6.26 -18.05
N GLN A 69 -7.62 -6.32 -17.55
CA GLN A 69 -6.98 -7.58 -17.22
C GLN A 69 -7.15 -8.00 -15.75
N ARG A 70 -7.57 -7.11 -14.87
CA ARG A 70 -7.65 -7.33 -13.41
C ARG A 70 -6.31 -7.79 -12.82
N ARG A 71 -5.22 -7.17 -13.26
CA ARG A 71 -3.84 -7.52 -12.91
C ARG A 71 -3.01 -6.28 -12.69
N PHE A 72 -1.93 -6.43 -11.92
CA PHE A 72 -0.94 -5.37 -11.73
C PHE A 72 0.49 -5.91 -11.73
N LEU A 73 1.45 -5.00 -11.88
CA LEU A 73 2.88 -5.29 -11.89
C LEU A 73 3.52 -4.92 -10.56
N ALA A 74 4.40 -5.79 -10.07
CA ALA A 74 5.32 -5.47 -8.98
C ALA A 74 6.74 -5.86 -9.35
N GLU A 75 7.72 -5.02 -9.02
CA GLU A 75 9.12 -5.22 -9.36
C GLU A 75 10.03 -5.14 -8.13
N GLY A 76 11.17 -5.80 -8.23
CA GLY A 76 12.23 -5.77 -7.23
C GLY A 76 12.10 -6.88 -6.18
N GLU A 77 13.25 -7.47 -5.86
CA GLU A 77 13.37 -8.65 -4.99
C GLU A 77 12.71 -8.43 -3.62
N ARG A 78 12.97 -7.27 -3.00
CA ARG A 78 12.40 -6.96 -1.67
C ARG A 78 10.87 -6.90 -1.70
N SER A 79 10.28 -6.22 -2.67
CA SER A 79 8.82 -6.11 -2.79
C SER A 79 8.18 -7.48 -3.02
N LEU A 80 8.82 -8.33 -3.81
CA LEU A 80 8.33 -9.68 -4.09
C LEU A 80 8.52 -10.63 -2.91
N ALA A 81 9.56 -10.44 -2.09
CA ALA A 81 9.73 -11.17 -0.84
C ALA A 81 8.62 -10.82 0.18
N GLU A 82 8.22 -9.54 0.28
CA GLU A 82 7.07 -9.11 1.10
C GLU A 82 5.76 -9.73 0.58
N ALA A 83 5.56 -9.80 -0.74
CA ALA A 83 4.41 -10.50 -1.33
C ALA A 83 4.38 -11.98 -0.93
N ALA A 84 5.53 -12.67 -1.01
CA ALA A 84 5.65 -14.06 -0.59
C ALA A 84 5.34 -14.25 0.91
N ALA A 85 5.88 -13.37 1.77
CA ALA A 85 5.64 -13.39 3.22
C ALA A 85 4.16 -13.14 3.56
N ALA A 86 3.47 -12.31 2.76
CA ALA A 86 2.04 -12.06 2.88
C ALA A 86 1.16 -13.18 2.27
N GLY A 87 1.75 -14.23 1.71
CA GLY A 87 1.05 -15.38 1.15
C GLY A 87 0.52 -15.17 -0.28
N TRP A 88 0.99 -14.14 -0.97
CA TRP A 88 0.61 -13.89 -2.36
C TRP A 88 1.32 -14.85 -3.31
N ARG A 89 0.63 -15.17 -4.41
CA ARG A 89 1.14 -15.96 -5.51
C ARG A 89 1.01 -15.16 -6.80
N ALA A 90 2.13 -15.06 -7.54
CA ALA A 90 2.14 -14.41 -8.84
C ALA A 90 1.61 -15.32 -9.95
N GLU A 91 0.92 -14.77 -10.94
CA GLU A 91 0.59 -15.51 -12.16
C GLU A 91 1.83 -15.73 -13.02
N TYR A 92 2.67 -14.69 -13.08
CA TYR A 92 3.96 -14.74 -13.78
C TYR A 92 5.06 -14.17 -12.91
N LEU A 93 6.22 -14.82 -12.92
CA LEU A 93 7.47 -14.26 -12.43
C LEU A 93 8.46 -14.22 -13.61
N LEU A 94 8.80 -13.02 -14.04
CA LEU A 94 9.79 -12.76 -15.08
C LEU A 94 11.12 -12.46 -14.41
N VAL A 95 12.18 -13.15 -14.85
CA VAL A 95 13.51 -13.09 -14.24
C VAL A 95 14.58 -12.79 -15.27
N ALA A 96 15.39 -11.78 -15.02
CA ALA A 96 16.55 -11.45 -15.85
C ALA A 96 17.68 -12.48 -15.68
N PRO A 97 18.61 -12.58 -16.66
CA PRO A 97 19.76 -13.48 -16.57
C PRO A 97 20.59 -13.23 -15.30
N GLY A 98 20.94 -14.30 -14.59
CA GLY A 98 21.77 -14.24 -13.38
C GLY A 98 21.03 -13.83 -12.10
N ALA A 99 19.76 -13.46 -12.17
CA ALA A 99 18.99 -13.14 -10.99
C ALA A 99 18.47 -14.41 -10.26
N VAL A 100 18.23 -14.28 -8.96
CA VAL A 100 17.73 -15.37 -8.10
C VAL A 100 16.31 -15.76 -8.51
N ARG A 101 16.05 -17.06 -8.67
CA ARG A 101 14.72 -17.58 -8.97
C ARG A 101 13.95 -17.85 -7.66
N GLY A 102 12.63 -17.76 -7.73
CA GLY A 102 11.77 -18.17 -6.62
C GLY A 102 11.64 -17.16 -5.49
N VAL A 103 11.85 -15.86 -5.77
CA VAL A 103 11.65 -14.75 -4.79
C VAL A 103 10.18 -14.63 -4.33
N VAL A 104 9.25 -15.12 -5.12
CA VAL A 104 7.82 -15.25 -4.82
C VAL A 104 7.27 -16.50 -5.49
N PRO A 105 6.32 -17.25 -4.87
CA PRO A 105 5.62 -18.33 -5.56
C PRO A 105 4.92 -17.83 -6.81
N ALA A 106 5.07 -18.54 -7.93
CA ALA A 106 4.47 -18.15 -9.20
C ALA A 106 3.87 -19.36 -9.92
N ASP A 107 2.83 -19.15 -10.74
CA ASP A 107 2.25 -20.18 -11.59
C ASP A 107 3.15 -20.46 -12.80
N ARG A 108 3.79 -19.41 -13.31
CA ARG A 108 4.73 -19.50 -14.44
C ARG A 108 5.99 -18.69 -14.18
N LEU A 109 7.14 -19.35 -14.31
CA LEU A 109 8.46 -18.73 -14.28
C LEU A 109 8.95 -18.55 -15.71
N ILE A 110 9.37 -17.33 -16.07
CA ILE A 110 9.78 -16.96 -17.42
C ILE A 110 11.13 -16.26 -17.36
N ASP A 111 12.13 -16.80 -18.07
CA ASP A 111 13.40 -16.11 -18.27
C ASP A 111 13.22 -15.04 -19.35
N VAL A 112 13.64 -13.84 -19.12
CA VAL A 112 13.50 -12.71 -20.04
C VAL A 112 14.78 -11.90 -20.14
N SER A 113 15.01 -11.25 -21.29
CA SER A 113 16.11 -10.29 -21.39
C SER A 113 15.79 -8.98 -20.65
N LEU A 114 16.82 -8.18 -20.34
CA LEU A 114 16.63 -6.86 -19.71
C LEU A 114 15.80 -5.94 -20.60
N GLU A 115 16.00 -5.99 -21.92
CA GLU A 115 15.24 -5.20 -22.89
C GLU A 115 13.74 -5.52 -22.85
N VAL A 116 13.38 -6.78 -22.57
CA VAL A 116 11.98 -7.18 -22.35
C VAL A 116 11.43 -6.54 -21.07
N LEU A 117 12.18 -6.55 -19.98
CA LEU A 117 11.79 -5.88 -18.73
C LEU A 117 11.67 -4.37 -18.93
N GLU A 118 12.62 -3.72 -19.60
CA GLU A 118 12.54 -2.31 -19.98
C GLU A 118 11.27 -2.01 -20.78
N LYS A 119 10.96 -2.85 -21.76
CA LYS A 119 9.77 -2.69 -22.61
C LYS A 119 8.48 -2.78 -21.80
N ILE A 120 8.40 -3.72 -20.86
CA ILE A 120 7.21 -3.93 -20.04
C ILE A 120 7.09 -2.82 -19.00
N THR A 121 8.15 -2.50 -18.24
CA THR A 121 8.12 -1.54 -17.14
C THR A 121 8.19 -0.08 -17.58
N GLY A 122 8.80 0.17 -18.77
CA GLY A 122 9.08 1.51 -19.29
C GLY A 122 10.21 2.21 -18.56
N ARG A 123 11.16 1.47 -18.00
CA ARG A 123 12.33 2.00 -17.30
C ARG A 123 13.60 1.65 -18.06
N ASP A 124 14.53 2.58 -18.10
CA ASP A 124 15.85 2.37 -18.70
C ASP A 124 16.72 1.40 -17.85
N ASN A 125 16.47 1.32 -16.54
CA ASN A 125 17.11 0.38 -15.62
C ASN A 125 16.04 -0.40 -14.85
N PRO A 126 15.45 -1.46 -15.42
CA PRO A 126 14.44 -2.26 -14.75
C PRO A 126 15.08 -3.11 -13.65
N GLN A 127 14.27 -3.46 -12.65
CA GLN A 127 14.68 -4.44 -11.66
C GLN A 127 14.77 -5.83 -12.32
N PRO A 128 15.68 -6.71 -11.86
CA PRO A 128 15.87 -8.03 -12.46
C PRO A 128 14.69 -9.00 -12.25
N HIS A 129 13.73 -8.63 -11.40
CA HIS A 129 12.52 -9.38 -11.13
C HIS A 129 11.30 -8.52 -11.38
N LEU A 130 10.35 -9.07 -12.14
CA LEU A 130 9.04 -8.49 -12.37
C LEU A 130 7.98 -9.56 -12.18
N ALA A 131 7.03 -9.34 -11.31
CA ALA A 131 5.91 -10.25 -11.12
C ALA A 131 4.58 -9.61 -11.52
N VAL A 132 3.66 -10.48 -11.92
CA VAL A 132 2.29 -10.13 -12.29
C VAL A 132 1.36 -10.76 -11.28
N PHE A 133 0.53 -9.96 -10.66
CA PHE A 133 -0.45 -10.41 -9.68
C PHE A 133 -1.87 -10.10 -10.14
N ALA A 134 -2.81 -10.97 -9.80
CA ALA A 134 -4.22 -10.63 -9.88
C ALA A 134 -4.55 -9.50 -8.89
N GLU A 135 -5.35 -8.52 -9.32
CA GLU A 135 -5.92 -7.57 -8.37
C GLU A 135 -6.86 -8.28 -7.40
N PRO A 136 -6.84 -7.92 -6.11
CA PRO A 136 -7.82 -8.42 -5.14
C PRO A 136 -9.26 -8.19 -5.63
N ASP A 137 -10.17 -9.10 -5.32
CA ASP A 137 -11.55 -9.02 -5.76
C ASP A 137 -12.25 -7.74 -5.27
N ALA A 138 -13.12 -7.16 -6.09
CA ALA A 138 -13.87 -5.95 -5.73
C ALA A 138 -14.72 -6.16 -4.47
N ALA A 139 -15.29 -7.37 -4.29
CA ALA A 139 -16.07 -7.71 -3.10
C ALA A 139 -15.26 -7.68 -1.79
N SER A 140 -13.96 -8.01 -1.85
CA SER A 140 -13.07 -7.92 -0.68
C SER A 140 -12.69 -6.49 -0.29
N ARG A 141 -13.06 -5.51 -1.13
CA ARG A 141 -12.81 -4.07 -0.97
C ARG A 141 -14.09 -3.27 -0.72
N ASP A 142 -15.21 -3.96 -0.57
CA ASP A 142 -16.47 -3.35 -0.19
C ASP A 142 -16.46 -2.96 1.29
N LEU A 143 -17.07 -1.83 1.64
CA LEU A 143 -17.26 -1.40 3.02
C LEU A 143 -17.99 -2.46 3.88
N GLY A 144 -18.77 -3.35 3.27
CA GLY A 144 -19.39 -4.48 3.93
C GLY A 144 -18.38 -5.47 4.53
N ALA A 145 -17.18 -5.57 3.93
CA ALA A 145 -16.07 -6.39 4.43
C ALA A 145 -15.21 -5.67 5.48
N LEU A 146 -15.39 -4.34 5.67
CA LEU A 146 -14.60 -3.55 6.59
C LEU A 146 -15.01 -3.82 8.03
N ASN A 147 -14.08 -4.39 8.81
CA ASN A 147 -14.23 -4.52 10.25
C ASN A 147 -13.46 -3.40 10.97
N ALA A 148 -14.15 -2.33 11.32
CA ALA A 148 -13.54 -1.17 12.00
C ALA A 148 -12.79 -1.54 13.28
N ARG A 149 -13.19 -2.60 13.97
CA ARG A 149 -12.60 -3.06 15.25
C ARG A 149 -11.44 -4.05 15.07
N SER A 150 -11.09 -4.42 13.83
CA SER A 150 -9.95 -5.31 13.57
C SER A 150 -8.60 -4.65 13.84
N ALA A 151 -8.56 -3.32 13.92
CA ALA A 151 -7.35 -2.54 14.20
C ALA A 151 -7.68 -1.30 15.02
N THR A 152 -6.68 -0.73 15.67
CA THR A 152 -6.85 0.46 16.53
C THR A 152 -6.84 1.76 15.73
N ARG A 153 -6.36 1.75 14.48
CA ARG A 153 -6.28 2.93 13.60
C ARG A 153 -6.51 2.58 12.14
N TRP A 154 -7.00 3.57 11.40
CA TRP A 154 -7.31 3.51 9.99
C TRP A 154 -6.92 4.81 9.31
N LEU A 155 -6.62 4.75 8.02
CA LEU A 155 -6.29 5.92 7.21
C LEU A 155 -7.34 6.10 6.10
N MET A 156 -7.93 7.28 6.01
CA MET A 156 -8.81 7.69 4.92
C MET A 156 -8.16 8.85 4.17
N ILE A 157 -8.10 8.78 2.86
CA ILE A 157 -7.48 9.82 2.02
C ILE A 157 -8.47 10.24 0.94
N GLU A 158 -8.81 11.53 0.90
CA GLU A 158 -9.68 12.07 -0.13
C GLU A 158 -8.87 12.43 -1.38
N ALA A 159 -9.24 11.82 -2.49
CA ALA A 159 -8.77 12.09 -3.84
C ALA A 159 -7.25 12.29 -4.01
N PRO A 160 -6.37 11.41 -3.46
CA PRO A 160 -4.93 11.52 -3.68
C PRO A 160 -4.63 11.46 -5.18
N ARG A 161 -3.79 12.39 -5.68
CA ARG A 161 -3.46 12.50 -7.11
C ARG A 161 -2.11 11.88 -7.46
N ASP A 162 -1.14 11.98 -6.57
CA ASP A 162 0.22 11.47 -6.78
C ASP A 162 0.36 10.02 -6.30
N PRO A 163 0.69 9.08 -7.19
CA PRO A 163 0.83 7.67 -6.83
C PRO A 163 2.03 7.40 -5.89
N GLY A 164 3.07 8.23 -5.93
CA GLY A 164 4.21 8.13 -5.01
C GLY A 164 3.82 8.49 -3.58
N ASN A 165 3.04 9.57 -3.41
CA ASN A 165 2.49 9.97 -2.11
C ASN A 165 1.53 8.90 -1.58
N LEU A 166 0.63 8.40 -2.43
CA LEU A 166 -0.29 7.32 -2.05
C LEU A 166 0.47 6.07 -1.58
N GLY A 167 1.48 5.63 -2.36
CA GLY A 167 2.30 4.48 -1.98
C GLY A 167 3.03 4.69 -0.65
N SER A 168 3.52 5.90 -0.39
CA SER A 168 4.17 6.26 0.89
C SER A 168 3.17 6.28 2.05
N CYS A 169 1.93 6.70 1.82
CA CYS A 169 0.83 6.62 2.81
C CYS A 169 0.51 5.16 3.15
N ILE A 170 0.39 4.29 2.14
CA ILE A 170 0.15 2.85 2.33
C ILE A 170 1.29 2.23 3.15
N ARG A 171 2.54 2.59 2.86
CA ARG A 171 3.69 2.14 3.63
C ARG A 171 3.67 2.64 5.08
N SER A 172 3.23 3.87 5.34
CA SER A 172 3.10 4.40 6.69
C SER A 172 1.96 3.71 7.46
N ALA A 173 0.87 3.36 6.79
CA ALA A 173 -0.23 2.59 7.34
C ALA A 173 0.23 1.19 7.76
N ASP A 174 0.99 0.51 6.93
CA ASP A 174 1.62 -0.80 7.24
C ASP A 174 2.54 -0.68 8.45
N ALA A 175 3.48 0.26 8.43
CA ALA A 175 4.47 0.46 9.49
C ALA A 175 3.85 0.75 10.87
N THR A 176 2.62 1.26 10.90
CA THR A 176 1.87 1.54 12.15
C THR A 176 0.78 0.51 12.43
N ALA A 177 0.76 -0.61 11.71
CA ALA A 177 -0.28 -1.64 11.84
C ALA A 177 -1.71 -1.08 11.74
N ALA A 178 -1.94 -0.14 10.83
CA ALA A 178 -3.29 0.33 10.54
C ALA A 178 -4.12 -0.77 9.88
N GLY A 179 -5.42 -0.82 10.14
CA GLY A 179 -6.33 -1.83 9.59
C GLY A 179 -6.50 -1.76 8.09
N GLY A 180 -6.26 -0.59 7.49
CA GLY A 180 -6.28 -0.40 6.05
C GLY A 180 -6.28 1.06 5.65
N VAL A 181 -6.35 1.28 4.34
CA VAL A 181 -6.43 2.59 3.69
C VAL A 181 -7.74 2.69 2.91
N ILE A 182 -8.50 3.75 3.15
CA ILE A 182 -9.76 4.05 2.48
C ILE A 182 -9.52 5.22 1.53
N LEU A 183 -9.68 4.98 0.24
CA LEU A 183 -9.54 5.98 -0.82
C LEU A 183 -10.93 6.53 -1.16
N VAL A 184 -11.10 7.84 -1.05
CA VAL A 184 -12.38 8.52 -1.28
C VAL A 184 -12.38 9.26 -2.60
N GLY A 185 -13.42 9.03 -3.40
CA GLY A 185 -13.64 9.76 -4.66
C GLY A 185 -12.64 9.39 -5.75
N ASP A 186 -12.26 10.39 -6.56
CA ASP A 186 -11.36 10.19 -7.71
C ASP A 186 -9.89 10.12 -7.27
N ALA A 187 -9.51 9.01 -6.68
CA ALA A 187 -8.16 8.71 -6.23
C ALA A 187 -7.31 8.10 -7.36
N CYS A 188 -6.01 8.42 -7.38
CA CYS A 188 -5.08 7.71 -8.26
C CYS A 188 -5.08 6.20 -7.95
N ASP A 189 -4.63 5.41 -8.93
CA ASP A 189 -4.70 3.96 -8.84
C ASP A 189 -3.59 3.39 -7.92
N PRO A 190 -3.94 2.73 -6.79
CA PRO A 190 -2.97 2.12 -5.89
C PRO A 190 -2.20 0.96 -6.54
N TYR A 191 -2.71 0.39 -7.63
CA TYR A 191 -2.06 -0.68 -8.39
C TYR A 191 -1.28 -0.18 -9.61
N SER A 192 -1.14 1.16 -9.79
CA SER A 192 -0.18 1.70 -10.74
C SER A 192 1.24 1.27 -10.37
N ILE A 193 2.10 1.06 -11.37
CA ILE A 193 3.47 0.60 -11.13
C ILE A 193 4.25 1.56 -10.23
N GLU A 194 3.96 2.86 -10.33
CA GLU A 194 4.56 3.92 -9.52
C GLU A 194 4.13 3.79 -8.04
N CYS A 195 2.84 3.59 -7.80
CA CYS A 195 2.31 3.44 -6.43
C CYS A 195 2.81 2.14 -5.81
N VAL A 196 2.68 1.00 -6.50
CA VAL A 196 3.16 -0.30 -6.01
C VAL A 196 4.63 -0.23 -5.63
N ARG A 197 5.45 0.42 -6.44
CA ARG A 197 6.88 0.63 -6.17
C ARG A 197 7.09 1.45 -4.89
N ALA A 198 6.36 2.55 -4.72
CA ALA A 198 6.48 3.45 -3.57
C ALA A 198 6.07 2.78 -2.25
N THR A 199 5.20 1.76 -2.31
CA THR A 199 4.82 0.98 -1.12
C THR A 199 5.94 0.10 -0.57
N MET A 200 6.97 -0.22 -1.36
CA MET A 200 8.07 -1.13 -0.98
C MET A 200 7.59 -2.50 -0.47
N GLY A 201 6.44 -2.98 -1.00
CA GLY A 201 5.84 -4.25 -0.63
C GLY A 201 4.62 -4.15 0.30
N SER A 202 4.40 -3.03 0.98
CA SER A 202 3.25 -2.84 1.88
C SER A 202 1.88 -2.98 1.17
N ILE A 203 1.84 -2.88 -0.17
CA ILE A 203 0.64 -3.13 -0.97
C ILE A 203 0.07 -4.54 -0.78
N PHE A 204 0.92 -5.50 -0.42
CA PHE A 204 0.55 -6.89 -0.21
C PHE A 204 0.03 -7.18 1.20
N ALA A 205 0.27 -6.27 2.16
CA ALA A 205 -0.13 -6.43 3.56
C ALA A 205 -1.34 -5.56 3.95
N VAL A 206 -1.49 -4.38 3.33
CA VAL A 206 -2.51 -3.38 3.69
C VAL A 206 -3.78 -3.57 2.89
N GLN A 207 -4.93 -3.61 3.56
CA GLN A 207 -6.24 -3.60 2.90
C GLN A 207 -6.53 -2.21 2.31
N ILE A 208 -7.00 -2.18 1.06
CA ILE A 208 -7.34 -0.92 0.38
C ILE A 208 -8.81 -0.96 -0.04
N PHE A 209 -9.56 0.01 0.43
CA PHE A 209 -10.98 0.23 0.10
C PHE A 209 -11.11 1.44 -0.81
N ARG A 210 -12.07 1.41 -1.73
CA ARG A 210 -12.46 2.56 -2.57
C ARG A 210 -13.92 2.88 -2.33
N VAL A 211 -14.20 4.13 -2.06
CA VAL A 211 -15.55 4.60 -1.72
C VAL A 211 -15.84 5.92 -2.39
N THR A 212 -17.11 6.19 -2.61
CA THR A 212 -17.59 7.53 -2.95
C THR A 212 -17.51 8.45 -1.73
N ARG A 213 -17.64 9.76 -1.95
CA ARG A 213 -17.67 10.73 -0.84
C ARG A 213 -18.86 10.49 0.09
N ASP A 214 -20.02 10.17 -0.47
CA ASP A 214 -21.24 9.92 0.32
C ASP A 214 -21.11 8.68 1.19
N GLU A 215 -20.52 7.61 0.67
CA GLU A 215 -20.21 6.40 1.44
C GLU A 215 -19.20 6.68 2.55
N ALA A 216 -18.18 7.52 2.30
CA ALA A 216 -17.21 7.91 3.29
C ALA A 216 -17.85 8.73 4.43
N VAL A 217 -18.72 9.70 4.09
CA VAL A 217 -19.49 10.48 5.08
C VAL A 217 -20.38 9.57 5.92
N ALA A 218 -21.11 8.65 5.28
CA ALA A 218 -21.95 7.67 5.98
C ALA A 218 -21.14 6.72 6.87
N LEU A 219 -19.92 6.35 6.46
CA LEU A 219 -18.99 5.55 7.26
C LEU A 219 -18.53 6.32 8.51
N LEU A 220 -18.11 7.58 8.34
CA LEU A 220 -17.65 8.45 9.44
C LEU A 220 -18.76 8.69 10.46
N ALA A 221 -20.00 8.90 10.02
CA ALA A 221 -21.15 9.11 10.90
C ALA A 221 -21.43 7.92 11.84
N ARG A 222 -21.08 6.69 11.42
CA ARG A 222 -21.24 5.46 12.21
C ARG A 222 -19.93 4.88 12.73
N TRP A 223 -18.81 5.62 12.59
CA TRP A 223 -17.52 5.12 13.04
C TRP A 223 -17.50 4.90 14.56
N PRO A 224 -17.11 3.72 15.06
CA PRO A 224 -17.28 3.38 16.48
C PRO A 224 -16.25 4.01 17.42
N GLY A 225 -15.29 4.73 16.89
CA GLY A 225 -14.22 5.41 17.62
C GLY A 225 -14.10 6.88 17.26
N GLU A 226 -12.91 7.45 17.35
CA GLU A 226 -12.67 8.85 17.02
C GLU A 226 -12.29 9.00 15.54
N SER A 227 -12.87 9.97 14.84
CA SER A 227 -12.48 10.36 13.50
C SER A 227 -11.83 11.74 13.52
N VAL A 228 -10.62 11.85 13.00
CA VAL A 228 -9.77 13.04 13.07
C VAL A 228 -9.46 13.53 11.66
N ALA A 229 -10.08 14.65 11.27
CA ALA A 229 -9.74 15.37 10.05
C ALA A 229 -8.45 16.18 10.26
N THR A 230 -7.61 16.24 9.23
CA THR A 230 -6.40 17.08 9.24
C THR A 230 -6.66 18.36 8.44
N ALA A 231 -6.42 19.51 9.04
CA ALA A 231 -6.53 20.81 8.37
C ALA A 231 -5.60 21.84 9.01
N ALA A 232 -5.07 22.77 8.22
CA ALA A 232 -4.15 23.81 8.71
C ALA A 232 -4.84 24.72 9.76
N ASP A 233 -6.14 24.99 9.58
CA ASP A 233 -7.01 25.76 10.48
C ASP A 233 -7.70 24.91 11.54
N GLY A 234 -7.21 23.71 11.82
CA GLY A 234 -7.74 22.82 12.84
C GLY A 234 -7.75 23.48 14.24
N SER A 235 -8.83 23.25 14.99
CA SER A 235 -9.02 23.86 16.30
C SER A 235 -8.14 23.25 17.41
N VAL A 236 -7.63 22.03 17.19
CA VAL A 236 -6.86 21.27 18.18
C VAL A 236 -5.50 20.90 17.60
N ASP A 237 -4.45 21.04 18.41
CA ASP A 237 -3.13 20.54 18.02
C ASP A 237 -3.15 18.99 18.01
N TYR A 238 -2.49 18.39 17.01
CA TYR A 238 -2.51 16.94 16.86
C TYR A 238 -1.94 16.19 18.08
N VAL A 239 -1.03 16.81 18.84
CA VAL A 239 -0.46 16.21 20.05
C VAL A 239 -1.44 16.14 21.24
N GLU A 240 -2.53 16.93 21.20
CA GLU A 240 -3.57 16.98 22.24
C GLU A 240 -4.69 15.96 21.98
N ILE A 241 -4.65 15.25 20.85
CA ILE A 241 -5.69 14.29 20.48
C ILE A 241 -5.42 12.94 21.13
N ALA A 242 -6.43 12.39 21.77
CA ALA A 242 -6.33 11.07 22.41
C ALA A 242 -6.39 9.89 21.42
N PHE A 243 -6.84 10.12 20.19
CA PHE A 243 -7.02 9.11 19.15
C PHE A 243 -7.74 7.86 19.65
N LYS A 244 -8.92 8.02 20.24
CA LYS A 244 -9.71 6.90 20.80
C LYS A 244 -9.96 5.83 19.74
N ALA A 245 -9.52 4.62 20.05
CA ALA A 245 -9.60 3.48 19.12
C ALA A 245 -11.06 2.99 18.91
N PRO A 246 -11.34 2.52 17.68
CA PRO A 246 -10.54 2.62 16.47
C PRO A 246 -10.50 4.06 15.94
N ALA A 247 -9.30 4.65 15.79
CA ALA A 247 -9.16 6.00 15.26
C ALA A 247 -9.18 5.99 13.72
N MET A 248 -9.99 6.86 13.09
CA MET A 248 -9.97 7.12 11.66
C MET A 248 -9.25 8.44 11.39
N LEU A 249 -8.10 8.38 10.73
CA LEU A 249 -7.35 9.56 10.31
C LEU A 249 -7.81 9.95 8.91
N VAL A 250 -8.32 11.17 8.73
CA VAL A 250 -8.91 11.62 7.47
C VAL A 250 -8.08 12.78 6.93
N ILE A 251 -7.46 12.56 5.76
CA ILE A 251 -6.51 13.49 5.14
C ILE A 251 -6.98 13.88 3.75
N GLY A 252 -6.94 15.15 3.44
CA GLY A 252 -7.26 15.69 2.12
C GLY A 252 -6.02 15.85 1.23
N THR A 253 -6.23 16.38 0.00
CA THR A 253 -5.15 16.69 -0.94
C THR A 253 -4.32 17.88 -0.47
N GLU A 254 -3.09 17.98 -1.00
CA GLU A 254 -2.20 19.12 -0.72
C GLU A 254 -2.77 20.47 -1.24
N ALA A 255 -3.56 20.44 -2.32
CA ALA A 255 -4.07 21.64 -2.98
C ALA A 255 -5.37 22.16 -2.37
N GLU A 256 -6.33 21.25 -2.11
CA GLU A 256 -7.69 21.64 -1.73
C GLU A 256 -8.03 21.28 -0.27
N GLY A 257 -7.17 20.49 0.38
CA GLY A 257 -7.43 19.94 1.71
C GLY A 257 -8.61 18.94 1.69
N LEU A 258 -9.32 18.86 2.79
CA LEU A 258 -10.55 18.04 2.91
C LEU A 258 -11.78 18.81 2.48
N SER A 259 -12.68 18.14 1.76
CA SER A 259 -13.99 18.68 1.45
C SER A 259 -14.83 18.95 2.72
N SER A 260 -15.67 19.97 2.68
CA SER A 260 -16.53 20.34 3.82
C SER A 260 -17.38 19.18 4.35
N PRO A 261 -18.00 18.31 3.50
CA PRO A 261 -18.78 17.17 3.98
C PRO A 261 -17.95 16.19 4.81
N LEU A 262 -16.75 15.81 4.34
CA LEU A 262 -15.88 14.89 5.09
C LEU A 262 -15.35 15.52 6.38
N ARG A 263 -14.91 16.78 6.31
CA ARG A 263 -14.45 17.52 7.47
C ARG A 263 -15.54 17.60 8.55
N SER A 264 -16.78 17.93 8.18
CA SER A 264 -17.90 18.06 9.10
C SER A 264 -18.36 16.71 9.70
N ALA A 265 -18.13 15.60 8.99
CA ALA A 265 -18.45 14.26 9.46
C ALA A 265 -17.44 13.73 10.49
N CYS A 266 -16.27 14.36 10.62
CA CYS A 266 -15.26 13.97 11.60
C CYS A 266 -15.57 14.50 12.99
N THR A 267 -15.22 13.75 14.03
CA THR A 267 -15.42 14.13 15.44
C THR A 267 -14.44 15.22 15.90
N ARG A 268 -13.29 15.34 15.26
CA ARG A 268 -12.25 16.33 15.54
C ARG A 268 -11.65 16.88 14.25
N VAL A 269 -11.17 18.12 14.32
CA VAL A 269 -10.34 18.72 13.26
C VAL A 269 -9.02 19.14 13.90
N ALA A 270 -7.95 18.45 13.52
CA ALA A 270 -6.62 18.66 14.07
C ALA A 270 -5.74 19.44 13.11
N ARG A 271 -4.86 20.27 13.65
CA ARG A 271 -3.79 20.91 12.91
C ARG A 271 -2.44 20.28 13.22
N LEU A 272 -1.56 20.31 12.23
CA LEU A 272 -0.13 20.14 12.40
C LEU A 272 0.50 21.53 12.40
N PRO A 273 1.10 22.01 13.52
CA PRO A 273 1.65 23.36 13.59
C PRO A 273 2.79 23.56 12.60
N MET A 274 2.71 24.62 11.80
CA MET A 274 3.79 25.05 10.91
C MET A 274 4.53 26.20 11.59
N LEU A 275 5.77 25.95 12.05
CA LEU A 275 6.57 26.95 12.75
C LEU A 275 7.50 27.74 11.80
N GLY A 276 7.55 27.36 10.54
CA GLY A 276 8.35 27.98 9.50
C GLY A 276 7.51 28.77 8.50
N ARG A 277 8.03 28.89 7.26
CA ARG A 277 7.36 29.59 6.16
C ARG A 277 6.42 28.69 5.33
N ALA A 278 6.55 27.38 5.48
CA ALA A 278 5.69 26.43 4.77
C ALA A 278 4.27 26.49 5.33
N GLU A 279 3.28 26.50 4.45
CA GLU A 279 1.85 26.49 4.82
C GLU A 279 1.32 25.08 5.08
N SER A 280 1.98 24.07 4.54
CA SER A 280 1.63 22.65 4.68
C SER A 280 2.85 21.76 4.51
N VAL A 281 2.70 20.49 4.82
CA VAL A 281 3.66 19.44 4.50
C VAL A 281 3.06 18.49 3.45
N ASN A 282 3.92 17.74 2.78
CA ASN A 282 3.52 16.70 1.83
C ASN A 282 2.51 15.72 2.47
N LEU A 283 1.54 15.24 1.68
CA LEU A 283 0.46 14.33 2.10
C LEU A 283 0.98 13.11 2.87
N ALA A 284 2.02 12.45 2.34
CA ALA A 284 2.57 11.26 2.97
C ALA A 284 3.29 11.56 4.28
N VAL A 285 3.90 12.74 4.39
CA VAL A 285 4.52 13.22 5.63
C VAL A 285 3.43 13.46 6.68
N ALA A 286 2.36 14.17 6.33
CA ALA A 286 1.22 14.38 7.23
C ALA A 286 0.62 13.04 7.71
N ALA A 287 0.35 12.12 6.76
CA ALA A 287 -0.18 10.79 7.07
C ALA A 287 0.72 10.03 8.05
N GLY A 288 2.03 10.05 7.83
CA GLY A 288 3.00 9.41 8.73
C GLY A 288 2.97 10.01 10.14
N ILE A 289 2.99 11.34 10.25
CA ILE A 289 2.96 12.04 11.55
C ILE A 289 1.68 11.67 12.33
N PHE A 290 0.51 11.76 11.71
CA PHE A 290 -0.75 11.46 12.38
C PHE A 290 -0.91 9.98 12.73
N LEU A 291 -0.47 9.07 11.86
CA LEU A 291 -0.48 7.63 12.14
C LEU A 291 0.40 7.28 13.36
N TYR A 292 1.62 7.83 13.44
CA TYR A 292 2.49 7.61 14.58
C TYR A 292 2.04 8.34 15.83
N ALA A 293 1.38 9.51 15.71
CA ALA A 293 0.75 10.17 16.85
C ALA A 293 -0.38 9.32 17.44
N ALA A 294 -1.24 8.76 16.59
CA ALA A 294 -2.30 7.85 17.00
C ALA A 294 -1.73 6.56 17.63
N GLU A 295 -0.68 5.98 17.02
CA GLU A 295 0.00 4.79 17.54
C GLU A 295 0.55 5.05 18.95
N ARG A 296 1.22 6.18 19.16
CA ARG A 296 1.78 6.57 20.45
C ARG A 296 0.69 6.80 21.52
N ALA A 297 -0.40 7.46 21.14
CA ALA A 297 -1.50 7.76 22.08
C ALA A 297 -2.31 6.51 22.48
N GLN A 298 -2.21 5.43 21.72
CA GLN A 298 -2.94 4.17 21.94
C GLN A 298 -2.10 3.08 22.62
N ARG A 299 -0.81 3.35 22.92
CA ARG A 299 0.06 2.49 23.75
C ARG A 299 -0.34 2.60 25.21
#